data_65691aa640122825a31178e74c9efdca
#
_entry.id   65691aa640122825a31178e74c9efdca
#
_cell.length_a   1.000
_cell.length_b   1.000
_cell.length_c   1.000
_cell.angle_alpha   90.00
_cell.angle_beta   90.00
_cell.angle_gamma   90.00
#
_symmetry.space_group_name_H-M   'P 1'
#
loop_
_entity.id
_entity.type
_entity.pdbx_description
1 polymer ?
#
loop_
_entity_poly.entity_id
_entity_poly.type
_entity_poly.pdbx_seq_one_letter_code
_entity_poly.pdbx_strand_id
1 'polypeptide(L)'
;MCSIQFLQRKCFFVFLLCISGGGHDLCGQNLIAEDTLSVTAIPSVADSLLVEQLCELGLPLYSITTQNRVEPPYTVVVAPSGCCGLTVVDNIYQPARLVIIQNNDTVYDTGDYVANTSGLRVKVRGNTSAVGFPGHTPYKLKFSKKIDLLHRDDKNYKDKNWVLLNYPASRDFVHIAANAIGRYVREDWQPATRFVNVVLNGVPRGLYLLSESVKDGECRVPVGNGGFILEDDPYWWSAEEAPMFPSKVFNPYMKFTFKYPDEDDITEEQINSISNFIYEFEDALLHGEPIEKYADIATFAAWMLCHDILGTADSAGSNIYFSKKDSLATSKLQAGPIWDFSGCMGKVPFKGEWSYSHYPDNYVNYNGELLKRDEFLIEYAKCWERVKNGIVETVLPEL
;
A
#
# COMPACT_ATOMS: atom_id res chain seq x y z
N MET A 1 -17.61 -26.86 12.63
CA MET A 1 -18.03 -25.94 13.71
C MET A 1 -16.89 -25.03 14.23
N CYS A 2 -15.64 -25.31 13.95
CA CYS A 2 -14.49 -24.49 14.41
C CYS A 2 -14.23 -23.24 13.55
N SER A 3 -14.63 -23.25 12.27
CA SER A 3 -14.35 -22.16 11.30
C SER A 3 -15.21 -20.89 11.51
N ILE A 4 -16.41 -21.01 12.04
CA ILE A 4 -17.32 -19.85 12.22
C ILE A 4 -16.88 -18.95 13.40
N GLN A 5 -16.33 -19.54 14.45
CA GLN A 5 -15.82 -18.76 15.59
C GLN A 5 -14.52 -18.00 15.24
N PHE A 6 -13.78 -18.48 14.29
CA PHE A 6 -12.51 -17.87 13.84
C PHE A 6 -12.75 -16.61 12.97
N LEU A 7 -13.76 -16.66 12.09
CA LEU A 7 -14.17 -15.49 11.30
C LEU A 7 -14.71 -14.35 12.18
N GLN A 8 -15.52 -14.70 13.19
CA GLN A 8 -16.06 -13.68 14.12
C GLN A 8 -14.96 -12.95 14.90
N ARG A 9 -13.86 -13.64 15.24
CA ARG A 9 -12.71 -13.00 15.90
C ARG A 9 -11.96 -12.02 14.98
N LYS A 10 -11.80 -12.33 13.70
CA LYS A 10 -11.11 -11.43 12.74
C LYS A 10 -11.92 -10.18 12.42
N CYS A 11 -13.22 -10.30 12.22
CA CYS A 11 -14.08 -9.13 12.02
C CYS A 11 -14.11 -8.19 13.24
N PHE A 12 -14.04 -8.74 14.44
CA PHE A 12 -13.99 -7.95 15.67
C PHE A 12 -12.68 -7.16 15.81
N PHE A 13 -11.60 -7.65 15.21
CA PHE A 13 -10.27 -7.07 15.31
C PHE A 13 -10.10 -5.79 14.48
N VAL A 14 -10.62 -5.76 13.26
CA VAL A 14 -10.61 -4.55 12.41
C VAL A 14 -11.48 -3.45 13.05
N PHE A 15 -12.57 -3.82 13.73
CA PHE A 15 -13.47 -2.88 14.39
C PHE A 15 -12.89 -2.28 15.69
N LEU A 16 -12.13 -3.05 16.49
CA LEU A 16 -11.51 -2.53 17.72
C LEU A 16 -10.33 -1.59 17.44
N LEU A 17 -9.69 -1.69 16.30
CA LEU A 17 -8.61 -0.81 15.90
C LEU A 17 -9.08 0.63 15.57
N CYS A 18 -10.36 0.79 15.26
CA CYS A 18 -10.96 2.11 15.00
C CYS A 18 -11.54 2.80 16.28
N ILE A 19 -11.74 2.07 17.40
CA ILE A 19 -12.53 2.58 18.55
C ILE A 19 -11.65 3.02 19.74
N SER A 20 -10.34 2.75 19.78
CA SER A 20 -9.51 3.10 20.94
C SER A 20 -9.01 4.55 21.01
N GLY A 21 -9.65 5.47 20.32
CA GLY A 21 -9.38 6.90 20.38
C GLY A 21 -10.64 7.71 20.73
N GLY A 22 -10.97 7.84 22.03
CA GLY A 22 -11.97 8.80 22.51
C GLY A 22 -13.40 8.25 22.52
N GLY A 23 -13.93 7.98 23.73
CA GLY A 23 -15.25 7.45 23.94
C GLY A 23 -16.37 8.34 23.41
N HIS A 24 -17.26 7.71 22.71
CA HIS A 24 -18.70 7.89 22.80
C HIS A 24 -19.36 6.71 22.10
N ASP A 25 -20.27 6.05 22.82
CA ASP A 25 -21.11 4.96 22.36
C ASP A 25 -21.87 5.35 21.08
N LEU A 26 -21.58 4.65 19.99
CA LEU A 26 -22.44 4.59 18.81
C LEU A 26 -22.68 3.12 18.45
N CYS A 27 -23.39 2.44 19.34
CA CYS A 27 -24.02 1.17 19.01
C CYS A 27 -25.47 1.46 18.61
N GLY A 28 -25.79 1.16 17.35
CA GLY A 28 -27.18 1.03 16.91
C GLY A 28 -27.86 2.31 16.42
N GLN A 29 -27.51 2.75 15.21
CA GLN A 29 -28.47 3.42 14.35
C GLN A 29 -28.26 2.97 12.90
N ASN A 30 -29.33 2.49 12.30
CA ASN A 30 -29.44 2.20 10.88
C ASN A 30 -29.10 3.46 10.06
N LEU A 31 -27.90 3.52 9.51
CA LEU A 31 -27.56 4.50 8.51
C LEU A 31 -27.93 3.93 7.13
N ILE A 32 -29.21 3.92 6.83
CA ILE A 32 -29.69 4.09 5.47
C ILE A 32 -29.72 5.60 5.29
N ALA A 33 -28.70 6.17 4.72
CA ALA A 33 -28.72 7.54 4.26
C ALA A 33 -28.32 7.56 2.79
N GLU A 34 -29.30 7.56 1.94
CA GLU A 34 -29.24 8.30 0.69
C GLU A 34 -29.12 9.79 1.05
N ASP A 35 -27.90 10.24 1.32
CA ASP A 35 -27.59 11.65 1.33
C ASP A 35 -26.33 11.84 0.46
N THR A 36 -26.61 12.19 -0.79
CA THR A 36 -25.67 12.91 -1.64
C THR A 36 -25.33 14.23 -0.96
N LEU A 37 -24.25 14.27 -0.20
CA LEU A 37 -23.67 15.51 0.29
C LEU A 37 -23.24 16.34 -0.93
N SER A 38 -24.10 17.25 -1.35
CA SER A 38 -23.76 18.32 -2.28
C SER A 38 -22.77 19.24 -1.57
N VAL A 39 -21.49 19.13 -1.89
CA VAL A 39 -20.48 20.07 -1.43
C VAL A 39 -20.73 21.41 -2.13
N THR A 40 -21.30 22.34 -1.40
CA THR A 40 -21.47 23.72 -1.83
C THR A 40 -20.11 24.38 -2.08
N ALA A 41 -20.00 25.14 -3.14
CA ALA A 41 -18.80 25.87 -3.56
C ALA A 41 -18.21 26.71 -2.41
N ILE A 42 -16.95 26.50 -2.07
CA ILE A 42 -16.20 27.23 -1.05
C ILE A 42 -15.54 28.47 -1.68
N PRO A 43 -15.52 29.61 -1.00
CA PRO A 43 -15.04 30.88 -1.57
C PRO A 43 -13.53 30.96 -1.74
N SER A 44 -13.10 31.63 -2.82
CA SER A 44 -11.71 31.66 -3.29
C SER A 44 -10.74 32.60 -2.54
N VAL A 45 -11.18 33.34 -1.54
CA VAL A 45 -10.39 34.43 -0.91
C VAL A 45 -9.75 34.02 0.44
N ALA A 46 -10.30 33.04 1.13
CA ALA A 46 -9.69 32.52 2.38
C ALA A 46 -8.41 31.70 2.11
N ASP A 47 -8.23 31.26 0.87
CA ASP A 47 -7.23 30.27 0.50
C ASP A 47 -5.82 30.84 0.35
N SER A 48 -5.66 32.13 -0.01
CA SER A 48 -4.33 32.70 -0.28
C SER A 48 -3.49 32.85 0.99
N LEU A 49 -4.09 33.30 2.09
CA LEU A 49 -3.38 33.46 3.36
C LEU A 49 -2.97 32.11 3.97
N LEU A 50 -3.84 31.12 3.85
CA LEU A 50 -3.56 29.79 4.35
C LEU A 50 -2.54 29.05 3.48
N VAL A 51 -2.56 29.24 2.17
CA VAL A 51 -1.54 28.75 1.24
C VAL A 51 -0.18 29.38 1.58
N GLU A 52 -0.14 30.69 1.85
CA GLU A 52 1.07 31.37 2.29
C GLU A 52 1.60 30.80 3.61
N GLN A 53 0.75 30.61 4.62
CA GLN A 53 1.10 29.96 5.88
C GLN A 53 1.61 28.52 5.69
N LEU A 54 1.03 27.73 4.78
CA LEU A 54 1.50 26.40 4.49
C LEU A 54 2.88 26.40 3.81
N CYS A 55 3.19 27.39 2.98
CA CYS A 55 4.52 27.56 2.40
C CYS A 55 5.58 27.91 3.46
N GLU A 56 5.21 28.67 4.51
CA GLU A 56 6.11 29.03 5.62
C GLU A 56 6.56 27.81 6.46
N LEU A 57 5.83 26.68 6.39
CA LEU A 57 6.23 25.44 7.07
C LEU A 57 7.47 24.76 6.47
N GLY A 58 7.98 25.26 5.33
CA GLY A 58 9.20 24.75 4.69
C GLY A 58 9.01 23.42 3.94
N LEU A 59 7.79 22.87 3.89
CA LEU A 59 7.47 21.69 3.11
C LEU A 59 6.96 22.07 1.71
N PRO A 60 7.22 21.27 0.68
CA PRO A 60 6.64 21.50 -0.63
C PRO A 60 5.10 21.53 -0.56
N LEU A 61 4.50 22.53 -1.20
CA LEU A 61 3.05 22.64 -1.35
C LEU A 61 2.62 22.12 -2.72
N TYR A 62 1.76 21.12 -2.72
CA TYR A 62 1.16 20.52 -3.91
C TYR A 62 -0.24 21.08 -4.10
N SER A 63 -0.35 22.09 -4.98
CA SER A 63 -1.63 22.68 -5.35
C SER A 63 -2.22 21.95 -6.54
N ILE A 64 -3.25 21.14 -6.29
CA ILE A 64 -3.95 20.35 -7.32
C ILE A 64 -5.27 21.03 -7.64
N THR A 65 -5.49 21.32 -8.92
CA THR A 65 -6.76 21.87 -9.41
C THR A 65 -7.34 20.90 -10.42
N THR A 66 -8.48 20.30 -10.10
CA THR A 66 -9.20 19.41 -11.01
C THR A 66 -9.98 20.24 -12.06
N GLN A 67 -10.25 19.63 -13.19
CA GLN A 67 -11.06 20.26 -14.23
C GLN A 67 -12.44 20.66 -13.65
N ASN A 68 -12.84 21.90 -13.88
CA ASN A 68 -14.06 22.48 -13.32
C ASN A 68 -14.16 22.45 -11.78
N ARG A 69 -13.05 22.23 -11.09
CA ARG A 69 -12.99 22.09 -9.63
C ARG A 69 -13.89 20.98 -9.07
N VAL A 70 -14.12 19.92 -9.83
CA VAL A 70 -14.91 18.78 -9.41
C VAL A 70 -14.02 17.90 -8.52
N GLU A 71 -14.48 17.59 -7.29
CA GLU A 71 -13.80 16.67 -6.41
C GLU A 71 -13.75 15.26 -7.06
N PRO A 72 -12.64 14.51 -6.87
CA PRO A 72 -12.59 13.14 -7.36
C PRO A 72 -13.68 12.28 -6.69
N PRO A 73 -14.65 11.75 -7.48
CA PRO A 73 -15.76 10.99 -6.92
C PRO A 73 -15.31 9.63 -6.41
N TYR A 74 -16.05 9.10 -5.47
CA TYR A 74 -15.93 7.71 -4.98
C TYR A 74 -17.19 7.30 -4.21
N THR A 75 -17.43 6.00 -4.15
CA THR A 75 -18.50 5.40 -3.35
C THR A 75 -17.85 4.51 -2.28
N VAL A 76 -18.32 4.59 -1.05
CA VAL A 76 -17.87 3.70 0.03
C VAL A 76 -18.74 2.45 0.02
N VAL A 77 -18.10 1.29 0.01
CA VAL A 77 -18.77 -0.01 0.12
C VAL A 77 -18.24 -0.79 1.30
N VAL A 78 -19.14 -1.56 1.92
CA VAL A 78 -18.84 -2.45 3.04
C VAL A 78 -18.72 -3.86 2.50
N ALA A 79 -17.75 -4.61 3.00
CA ALA A 79 -17.56 -6.01 2.64
C ALA A 79 -18.83 -6.83 2.80
N PRO A 80 -19.09 -7.78 1.88
CA PRO A 80 -20.16 -8.78 2.05
C PRO A 80 -20.00 -9.57 3.34
N SER A 81 -21.08 -10.18 3.81
CA SER A 81 -21.04 -11.04 5.00
C SER A 81 -19.98 -12.14 4.84
N GLY A 82 -19.07 -12.24 5.80
CA GLY A 82 -17.95 -13.18 5.78
C GLY A 82 -16.63 -12.63 5.25
N CYS A 83 -16.62 -11.41 4.68
CA CYS A 83 -15.43 -10.66 4.36
C CYS A 83 -15.20 -9.54 5.39
N CYS A 84 -14.01 -8.94 5.37
CA CYS A 84 -13.67 -7.84 6.27
C CYS A 84 -13.41 -6.55 5.50
N GLY A 85 -13.76 -5.42 6.11
CA GLY A 85 -13.30 -4.11 5.71
C GLY A 85 -14.32 -3.23 4.99
N LEU A 86 -13.81 -2.06 4.63
CA LEU A 86 -14.47 -1.03 3.84
C LEU A 86 -13.52 -0.66 2.71
N THR A 87 -14.04 -0.38 1.52
CA THR A 87 -13.24 0.13 0.41
C THR A 87 -14.00 1.18 -0.38
N VAL A 88 -13.32 1.82 -1.33
CA VAL A 88 -13.93 2.76 -2.26
C VAL A 88 -14.02 2.13 -3.64
N VAL A 89 -15.20 2.29 -4.26
CA VAL A 89 -15.47 1.95 -5.66
C VAL A 89 -15.89 3.21 -6.40
N ASP A 90 -16.10 3.11 -7.70
CA ASP A 90 -16.47 4.26 -8.56
C ASP A 90 -15.50 5.44 -8.46
N ASN A 91 -14.27 5.17 -8.06
CA ASN A 91 -13.22 6.16 -7.87
C ASN A 91 -12.61 6.57 -9.21
N ILE A 92 -13.32 7.40 -9.92
CA ILE A 92 -13.00 7.83 -11.29
C ILE A 92 -11.90 8.89 -11.28
N TYR A 93 -10.96 8.77 -12.21
CA TYR A 93 -9.92 9.77 -12.42
C TYR A 93 -10.50 11.10 -12.92
N GLN A 94 -10.18 12.20 -12.23
CA GLN A 94 -10.46 13.57 -12.66
C GLN A 94 -9.22 14.18 -13.32
N PRO A 95 -9.35 14.80 -14.51
CA PRO A 95 -8.27 15.59 -15.09
C PRO A 95 -7.88 16.75 -14.17
N ALA A 96 -6.58 17.02 -14.05
CA ALA A 96 -6.09 18.03 -13.12
C ALA A 96 -4.77 18.67 -13.59
N ARG A 97 -4.47 19.83 -13.00
CA ARG A 97 -3.18 20.52 -13.02
C ARG A 97 -2.57 20.43 -11.63
N LEU A 98 -1.28 20.21 -11.55
CA LEU A 98 -0.50 20.31 -10.33
C LEU A 98 0.51 21.44 -10.45
N VAL A 99 0.53 22.32 -9.47
CA VAL A 99 1.60 23.30 -9.24
C VAL A 99 2.30 22.95 -7.94
N ILE A 100 3.61 22.82 -7.99
CA ILE A 100 4.44 22.59 -6.80
C ILE A 100 5.12 23.90 -6.44
N ILE A 101 4.90 24.34 -5.20
CA ILE A 101 5.50 25.55 -4.64
C ILE A 101 6.46 25.15 -3.53
N GLN A 102 7.65 25.71 -3.54
CA GLN A 102 8.65 25.48 -2.50
C GLN A 102 9.39 26.80 -2.25
N ASN A 103 9.53 27.19 -0.98
CA ASN A 103 10.14 28.47 -0.59
C ASN A 103 9.50 29.69 -1.28
N ASN A 104 8.17 29.66 -1.43
CA ASN A 104 7.35 30.64 -2.13
C ASN A 104 7.55 30.75 -3.67
N ASP A 105 8.40 29.91 -4.24
CA ASP A 105 8.61 29.85 -5.69
C ASP A 105 7.86 28.67 -6.31
N THR A 106 7.28 28.87 -7.49
CA THR A 106 6.77 27.78 -8.30
C THR A 106 7.94 27.01 -8.92
N VAL A 107 8.18 25.80 -8.37
CA VAL A 107 9.28 24.95 -8.83
C VAL A 107 8.87 23.98 -9.94
N TYR A 108 7.57 23.73 -10.06
CA TYR A 108 7.04 22.87 -11.12
C TYR A 108 5.57 23.17 -11.40
N ASP A 109 5.20 23.09 -12.66
CA ASP A 109 3.82 23.25 -13.14
C ASP A 109 3.58 22.25 -14.27
N THR A 110 2.59 21.40 -14.11
CA THR A 110 2.23 20.40 -15.14
C THR A 110 1.52 21.01 -16.34
N GLY A 111 0.97 22.22 -16.19
CA GLY A 111 -0.08 22.72 -17.06
C GLY A 111 -1.40 21.98 -16.94
N ASP A 112 -2.40 22.39 -17.69
CA ASP A 112 -3.70 21.74 -17.74
C ASP A 112 -3.59 20.34 -18.36
N TYR A 113 -4.54 19.46 -18.01
CA TYR A 113 -4.51 18.08 -18.49
C TYR A 113 -4.76 17.99 -19.99
N VAL A 114 -3.78 17.45 -20.70
CA VAL A 114 -3.88 16.96 -22.08
C VAL A 114 -3.25 15.58 -22.14
N ALA A 115 -4.01 14.58 -22.57
CA ALA A 115 -3.58 13.19 -22.61
C ALA A 115 -2.18 13.04 -23.29
N ASN A 116 -1.25 12.34 -22.62
CA ASN A 116 0.13 12.11 -23.05
C ASN A 116 0.98 13.37 -23.27
N THR A 117 0.48 14.57 -22.93
CA THR A 117 1.16 15.85 -23.19
C THR A 117 1.45 16.64 -21.93
N SER A 118 0.45 16.89 -21.08
CA SER A 118 0.58 17.75 -19.90
C SER A 118 -0.44 17.37 -18.82
N GLY A 119 -0.30 17.95 -17.63
CA GLY A 119 -1.20 17.70 -16.51
C GLY A 119 -1.12 16.28 -15.95
N LEU A 120 -2.12 15.96 -15.15
CA LEU A 120 -2.30 14.66 -14.52
C LEU A 120 -3.78 14.31 -14.40
N ARG A 121 -4.05 13.11 -13.97
CA ARG A 121 -5.36 12.69 -13.48
C ARG A 121 -5.23 12.30 -12.01
N VAL A 122 -6.21 12.65 -11.21
CA VAL A 122 -6.26 12.35 -9.77
C VAL A 122 -7.53 11.57 -9.45
N LYS A 123 -7.42 10.55 -8.60
CA LYS A 123 -8.56 9.81 -8.05
C LYS A 123 -8.35 9.49 -6.58
N VAL A 124 -9.43 9.28 -5.85
CA VAL A 124 -9.38 8.72 -4.51
C VAL A 124 -8.84 7.28 -4.57
N ARG A 125 -8.06 6.89 -3.58
CA ARG A 125 -7.53 5.54 -3.42
C ARG A 125 -7.62 5.10 -1.96
N GLY A 126 -7.39 3.81 -1.73
CA GLY A 126 -7.31 3.23 -0.41
C GLY A 126 -8.64 2.61 0.02
N ASN A 127 -8.56 1.89 1.12
CA ASN A 127 -9.66 1.17 1.72
C ASN A 127 -10.12 1.92 2.98
N THR A 128 -9.86 1.40 4.16
CA THR A 128 -10.18 2.06 5.44
C THR A 128 -9.58 3.47 5.53
N SER A 129 -8.40 3.71 4.95
CA SER A 129 -7.76 5.04 4.93
C SER A 129 -8.55 6.09 4.17
N ALA A 130 -9.32 5.71 3.14
CA ALA A 130 -10.14 6.64 2.37
C ALA A 130 -11.38 7.12 3.15
N VAL A 131 -11.83 6.35 4.13
CA VAL A 131 -13.07 6.58 4.88
C VAL A 131 -12.80 7.12 6.28
N GLY A 132 -11.69 6.71 6.88
CA GLY A 132 -11.39 6.97 8.30
C GLY A 132 -11.08 8.43 8.65
N PHE A 133 -10.79 9.29 7.67
CA PHE A 133 -10.40 10.68 7.89
C PHE A 133 -11.16 11.63 6.98
N PRO A 134 -12.36 12.07 7.36
CA PRO A 134 -13.17 12.99 6.55
C PRO A 134 -12.38 14.25 6.17
N GLY A 135 -12.38 14.60 4.90
CA GLY A 135 -11.66 15.77 4.37
C GLY A 135 -10.15 15.55 4.17
N HIS A 136 -9.61 14.39 4.55
CA HIS A 136 -8.20 14.04 4.38
C HIS A 136 -8.06 12.70 3.64
N THR A 137 -8.58 12.65 2.44
CA THR A 137 -8.68 11.45 1.61
C THR A 137 -7.37 11.18 0.86
N PRO A 138 -6.87 9.95 0.78
CA PRO A 138 -5.66 9.63 0.02
C PRO A 138 -5.92 9.61 -1.47
N TYR A 139 -4.91 9.98 -2.27
CA TYR A 139 -5.06 10.12 -3.72
C TYR A 139 -4.05 9.29 -4.50
N LYS A 140 -4.47 8.81 -5.68
CA LYS A 140 -3.59 8.29 -6.72
C LYS A 140 -3.45 9.36 -7.80
N LEU A 141 -2.20 9.66 -8.13
CA LEU A 141 -1.83 10.61 -9.19
C LEU A 141 -1.33 9.83 -10.40
N LYS A 142 -1.86 10.14 -11.59
CA LYS A 142 -1.40 9.55 -12.87
C LYS A 142 -1.04 10.67 -13.83
N PHE A 143 0.24 10.96 -13.97
CA PHE A 143 0.76 12.02 -14.82
C PHE A 143 0.69 11.65 -16.30
N SER A 144 0.54 12.64 -17.17
CA SER A 144 0.61 12.47 -18.63
C SER A 144 2.03 12.13 -19.08
N LYS A 145 3.05 12.69 -18.43
CA LYS A 145 4.47 12.39 -18.65
C LYS A 145 5.11 11.84 -17.39
N LYS A 146 6.16 11.06 -17.55
CA LYS A 146 6.99 10.57 -16.44
C LYS A 146 7.69 11.73 -15.74
N ILE A 147 7.60 11.80 -14.42
CA ILE A 147 8.23 12.79 -13.54
C ILE A 147 8.80 12.10 -12.32
N ASP A 148 9.90 12.59 -11.79
CA ASP A 148 10.37 12.26 -10.45
C ASP A 148 9.95 13.38 -9.47
N LEU A 149 8.94 13.11 -8.67
CA LEU A 149 8.44 14.06 -7.66
C LEU A 149 9.34 14.16 -6.41
N LEU A 150 10.34 13.28 -6.30
CA LEU A 150 11.30 13.29 -5.20
C LEU A 150 12.60 14.03 -5.59
N HIS A 151 12.68 14.51 -6.84
CA HIS A 151 13.80 15.29 -7.36
C HIS A 151 15.16 14.59 -7.23
N ARG A 152 15.21 13.30 -7.57
CA ARG A 152 16.45 12.53 -7.69
C ARG A 152 17.02 12.72 -9.09
N ASP A 153 18.31 12.90 -9.22
CA ASP A 153 18.96 13.29 -10.49
C ASP A 153 19.04 12.19 -11.57
N ASP A 154 18.41 11.03 -11.36
CA ASP A 154 18.37 9.94 -12.34
C ASP A 154 17.01 9.85 -13.03
N LYS A 155 17.03 9.80 -14.38
CA LYS A 155 15.84 9.64 -15.22
C LYS A 155 15.06 8.36 -14.96
N ASN A 156 15.69 7.31 -14.42
CA ASN A 156 15.09 6.01 -14.15
C ASN A 156 14.09 6.07 -13.00
N TYR A 157 14.19 7.07 -12.12
CA TYR A 157 13.21 7.31 -11.07
C TYR A 157 11.92 7.97 -11.54
N LYS A 158 11.89 8.47 -12.79
CA LYS A 158 10.68 9.11 -13.33
C LYS A 158 9.59 8.10 -13.60
N ASP A 159 8.41 8.35 -13.05
CA ASP A 159 7.22 7.55 -13.31
C ASP A 159 5.98 8.41 -13.51
N LYS A 160 4.92 7.80 -14.07
CA LYS A 160 3.61 8.46 -14.21
C LYS A 160 2.75 8.31 -12.96
N ASN A 161 3.01 7.30 -12.11
CA ASN A 161 2.15 6.90 -11.01
C ASN A 161 2.80 7.22 -9.66
N TRP A 162 2.07 8.01 -8.87
CA TRP A 162 2.44 8.43 -7.54
C TRP A 162 1.22 8.34 -6.62
N VAL A 163 1.43 8.28 -5.32
CA VAL A 163 0.36 8.29 -4.34
C VAL A 163 0.59 9.36 -3.28
N LEU A 164 -0.50 9.97 -2.84
CA LEU A 164 -0.56 10.84 -1.67
C LEU A 164 -1.28 10.04 -0.58
N LEU A 165 -0.53 9.63 0.43
CA LEU A 165 -1.03 8.83 1.55
C LEU A 165 -1.41 9.78 2.67
N ASN A 166 -2.58 9.54 3.26
CA ASN A 166 -3.06 10.27 4.41
C ASN A 166 -2.76 9.46 5.67
N TYR A 167 -2.15 10.07 6.66
CA TYR A 167 -1.93 9.44 7.95
C TYR A 167 -2.42 10.35 9.07
N PRO A 168 -2.94 9.77 10.16
CA PRO A 168 -3.19 10.56 11.34
C PRO A 168 -1.87 11.11 11.87
N ALA A 169 -1.85 12.36 12.29
CA ALA A 169 -0.66 13.09 12.75
C ALA A 169 0.18 12.36 13.81
N SER A 170 -0.42 11.42 14.53
CA SER A 170 0.27 10.58 15.53
C SER A 170 1.14 9.47 14.93
N ARG A 171 1.16 9.29 13.60
CA ARG A 171 1.83 8.15 12.92
C ARG A 171 2.68 8.54 11.72
N ASP A 172 2.86 9.83 11.47
CA ASP A 172 3.53 10.31 10.26
C ASP A 172 4.98 9.84 10.14
N PHE A 173 5.71 9.77 11.26
CA PHE A 173 7.11 9.34 11.26
C PHE A 173 7.31 7.83 11.14
N VAL A 174 6.30 7.03 11.46
CA VAL A 174 6.39 5.57 11.44
C VAL A 174 6.69 5.05 10.03
N HIS A 175 6.08 5.63 9.02
CA HIS A 175 6.32 5.22 7.63
C HIS A 175 7.73 5.57 7.14
N ILE A 176 8.29 6.69 7.58
CA ILE A 176 9.67 7.06 7.23
C ILE A 176 10.63 6.08 7.88
N ALA A 177 10.46 5.80 9.17
CA ALA A 177 11.26 4.82 9.90
C ALA A 177 11.13 3.42 9.28
N ALA A 178 9.90 2.99 8.97
CA ALA A 178 9.64 1.70 8.34
C ALA A 178 10.33 1.58 6.97
N ASN A 179 10.21 2.60 6.12
CA ASN A 179 10.86 2.61 4.82
C ASN A 179 12.39 2.64 4.94
N ALA A 180 12.96 3.35 5.92
CA ALA A 180 14.39 3.36 6.15
C ALA A 180 14.89 1.99 6.62
N ILE A 181 14.22 1.38 7.59
CA ILE A 181 14.51 0.01 8.06
C ILE A 181 14.35 -0.98 6.92
N GLY A 182 13.26 -0.87 6.16
CA GLY A 182 12.99 -1.75 5.02
C GLY A 182 14.08 -1.70 3.95
N ARG A 183 14.54 -0.51 3.57
CA ARG A 183 15.67 -0.35 2.63
C ARG A 183 16.95 -0.96 3.17
N TYR A 184 17.21 -0.81 4.46
CA TYR A 184 18.41 -1.36 5.10
C TYR A 184 18.38 -2.89 5.19
N VAL A 185 17.21 -3.45 5.52
CA VAL A 185 17.06 -4.91 5.70
C VAL A 185 17.00 -5.65 4.37
N ARG A 186 16.33 -5.09 3.37
CA ARG A 186 16.01 -5.82 2.13
C ARG A 186 17.02 -5.63 1.01
N GLU A 187 17.70 -4.50 0.94
CA GLU A 187 18.65 -4.15 -0.13
C GLU A 187 18.05 -4.03 -1.55
N ASP A 188 16.79 -4.41 -1.76
CA ASP A 188 16.04 -4.20 -3.00
C ASP A 188 15.23 -2.90 -2.96
N TRP A 189 14.52 -2.59 -4.06
CA TRP A 189 13.71 -1.38 -4.11
C TRP A 189 12.61 -1.40 -3.02
N GLN A 190 12.55 -0.31 -2.27
CA GLN A 190 11.46 0.01 -1.35
C GLN A 190 10.92 1.41 -1.68
N PRO A 191 9.61 1.67 -1.52
CA PRO A 191 9.03 2.97 -1.85
C PRO A 191 9.76 4.11 -1.16
N ALA A 192 10.22 5.08 -1.95
CA ALA A 192 10.73 6.33 -1.41
C ALA A 192 9.57 7.31 -1.17
N THR A 193 9.70 8.11 -0.10
CA THR A 193 8.63 8.97 0.38
C THR A 193 9.13 10.36 0.73
N ARG A 194 8.20 11.35 0.74
CA ARG A 194 8.45 12.71 1.18
C ARG A 194 7.18 13.34 1.74
N PHE A 195 7.28 14.10 2.82
CA PHE A 195 6.15 14.92 3.28
C PHE A 195 5.89 16.10 2.37
N VAL A 196 4.61 16.34 2.11
CA VAL A 196 4.12 17.46 1.30
C VAL A 196 2.82 18.01 1.90
N ASN A 197 2.62 19.31 1.78
CA ASN A 197 1.30 19.91 2.02
C ASN A 197 0.46 19.80 0.75
N VAL A 198 -0.84 19.55 0.89
CA VAL A 198 -1.76 19.42 -0.25
C VAL A 198 -2.88 20.45 -0.15
N VAL A 199 -3.11 21.13 -1.25
CA VAL A 199 -4.30 21.94 -1.50
C VAL A 199 -5.01 21.36 -2.71
N LEU A 200 -6.29 21.02 -2.59
CA LEU A 200 -7.12 20.51 -3.67
C LEU A 200 -8.25 21.50 -3.96
N ASN A 201 -8.31 22.00 -5.17
CA ASN A 201 -9.32 22.99 -5.63
C ASN A 201 -9.37 24.27 -4.78
N GLY A 202 -8.22 24.67 -4.20
CA GLY A 202 -8.12 25.81 -3.32
C GLY A 202 -8.41 25.47 -1.85
N VAL A 203 -8.79 24.26 -1.52
CA VAL A 203 -9.07 23.81 -0.14
C VAL A 203 -7.86 23.06 0.41
N PRO A 204 -7.25 23.55 1.51
CA PRO A 204 -6.17 22.82 2.19
C PRO A 204 -6.65 21.46 2.69
N ARG A 205 -5.88 20.45 2.36
CA ARG A 205 -6.11 19.05 2.78
C ARG A 205 -5.16 18.61 3.90
N GLY A 206 -4.13 19.40 4.19
CA GLY A 206 -3.15 19.13 5.22
C GLY A 206 -1.93 18.40 4.73
N LEU A 207 -1.25 17.71 5.65
CA LEU A 207 -0.02 16.99 5.43
C LEU A 207 -0.28 15.63 4.81
N TYR A 208 0.47 15.31 3.76
CA TYR A 208 0.44 14.00 3.10
C TYR A 208 1.85 13.43 2.99
N LEU A 209 1.93 12.11 2.97
CA LEU A 209 3.13 11.41 2.57
C LEU A 209 3.03 11.10 1.07
N LEU A 210 3.78 11.84 0.25
CA LEU A 210 4.01 11.49 -1.14
C LEU A 210 4.83 10.21 -1.18
N SER A 211 4.40 9.21 -1.93
CA SER A 211 5.07 7.94 -2.06
C SER A 211 5.11 7.46 -3.51
N GLU A 212 6.12 6.70 -3.82
CA GLU A 212 6.14 5.85 -4.99
C GLU A 212 5.07 4.77 -4.85
N SER A 213 4.46 4.35 -5.96
CA SER A 213 3.52 3.23 -6.00
C SER A 213 4.22 1.92 -6.33
N VAL A 214 3.75 0.81 -5.80
CA VAL A 214 4.18 -0.53 -6.22
C VAL A 214 3.74 -0.77 -7.65
N LYS A 215 4.71 -0.96 -8.53
CA LYS A 215 4.51 -1.29 -9.94
C LYS A 215 5.83 -1.75 -10.59
N ASP A 216 5.76 -2.21 -11.84
CA ASP A 216 6.93 -2.53 -12.65
C ASP A 216 7.81 -1.30 -12.93
N GLY A 217 9.09 -1.50 -13.04
CA GLY A 217 10.04 -0.46 -13.42
C GLY A 217 11.47 -0.74 -12.97
N GLU A 218 12.44 -0.17 -13.69
CA GLU A 218 13.86 -0.36 -13.39
C GLU A 218 14.24 0.14 -11.98
N CYS A 219 13.66 1.28 -11.57
CA CYS A 219 13.79 1.84 -10.23
C CYS A 219 12.50 1.68 -9.42
N ARG A 220 11.79 0.58 -9.60
CA ARG A 220 10.64 0.09 -8.85
C ARG A 220 10.80 -1.43 -8.67
N VAL A 221 9.76 -2.22 -8.88
CA VAL A 221 9.88 -3.68 -8.90
C VAL A 221 10.39 -4.09 -10.29
N PRO A 222 11.63 -4.60 -10.43
CA PRO A 222 12.23 -4.83 -11.74
C PRO A 222 11.77 -6.15 -12.36
N VAL A 223 10.55 -6.18 -12.89
CA VAL A 223 10.05 -7.31 -13.67
C VAL A 223 10.18 -7.03 -15.16
N GLY A 224 10.51 -8.06 -15.92
CA GLY A 224 10.61 -8.01 -17.38
C GLY A 224 9.33 -8.47 -18.07
N ASN A 225 9.39 -8.55 -19.41
CA ASN A 225 8.31 -9.13 -20.19
C ASN A 225 8.02 -10.56 -19.73
N GLY A 226 6.75 -10.87 -19.49
CA GLY A 226 6.31 -12.15 -18.96
C GLY A 226 6.54 -12.32 -17.46
N GLY A 227 6.96 -11.26 -16.75
CA GLY A 227 7.03 -11.23 -15.31
C GLY A 227 5.70 -10.81 -14.68
N PHE A 228 5.64 -10.89 -13.35
CA PHE A 228 4.42 -10.63 -12.59
C PHE A 228 4.71 -9.86 -11.32
N ILE A 229 3.80 -8.96 -10.94
CA ILE A 229 3.68 -8.39 -9.60
C ILE A 229 2.27 -8.71 -9.12
N LEU A 230 2.18 -9.44 -8.02
CA LEU A 230 0.94 -9.90 -7.41
C LEU A 230 0.75 -9.22 -6.06
N GLU A 231 -0.49 -8.99 -5.67
CA GLU A 231 -0.87 -8.60 -4.31
C GLU A 231 -1.78 -9.67 -3.73
N ASP A 232 -1.49 -10.12 -2.50
CA ASP A 232 -2.48 -10.81 -1.68
C ASP A 232 -3.50 -9.76 -1.24
N ASP A 233 -4.65 -9.74 -1.92
CA ASP A 233 -5.61 -8.65 -1.86
C ASP A 233 -6.85 -9.04 -1.02
N PRO A 234 -6.98 -8.55 0.21
CA PRO A 234 -8.14 -8.82 1.03
C PRO A 234 -9.41 -8.11 0.54
N TYR A 235 -9.29 -7.20 -0.43
CA TYR A 235 -10.39 -6.42 -1.01
C TYR A 235 -10.81 -6.89 -2.41
N TRP A 236 -10.35 -8.07 -2.84
CA TRP A 236 -10.70 -8.69 -4.12
C TRP A 236 -12.19 -8.67 -4.44
N TRP A 237 -13.04 -8.77 -3.45
CA TRP A 237 -14.50 -8.78 -3.59
C TRP A 237 -15.07 -7.45 -4.12
N SER A 238 -14.34 -6.36 -4.05
CA SER A 238 -14.74 -5.05 -4.57
C SER A 238 -14.53 -4.90 -6.08
N ALA A 239 -13.81 -5.82 -6.69
CA ALA A 239 -13.47 -5.82 -8.11
C ALA A 239 -13.54 -7.26 -8.67
N GLU A 240 -14.67 -7.95 -8.46
CA GLU A 240 -14.85 -9.37 -8.81
C GLU A 240 -14.65 -9.68 -10.32
N GLU A 241 -14.81 -8.68 -11.18
CA GLU A 241 -14.57 -8.82 -12.62
C GLU A 241 -13.08 -8.65 -12.99
N ALA A 242 -12.25 -8.15 -12.08
CA ALA A 242 -10.82 -7.99 -12.32
C ALA A 242 -10.11 -9.37 -12.38
N PRO A 243 -9.08 -9.50 -13.22
CA PRO A 243 -8.28 -10.72 -13.26
C PRO A 243 -7.69 -11.06 -11.91
N MET A 244 -7.95 -12.26 -11.40
CA MET A 244 -7.44 -12.76 -10.14
C MET A 244 -7.41 -14.28 -10.10
N PHE A 245 -6.70 -14.86 -9.16
CA PHE A 245 -6.78 -16.29 -8.86
C PHE A 245 -6.64 -16.55 -7.34
N PRO A 246 -7.31 -17.58 -6.80
CA PRO A 246 -7.20 -17.93 -5.39
C PRO A 246 -5.89 -18.67 -5.10
N SER A 247 -5.40 -18.60 -3.86
CA SER A 247 -4.49 -19.61 -3.34
C SER A 247 -5.16 -20.98 -3.36
N LYS A 248 -4.41 -22.00 -3.67
CA LYS A 248 -4.89 -23.39 -3.62
C LYS A 248 -5.10 -23.85 -2.18
N VAL A 249 -4.27 -23.36 -1.27
CA VAL A 249 -4.21 -23.79 0.14
C VAL A 249 -5.06 -22.92 1.04
N PHE A 250 -5.01 -21.61 0.85
CA PHE A 250 -5.65 -20.64 1.74
C PHE A 250 -6.94 -20.05 1.17
N ASN A 251 -7.49 -20.65 0.10
CA ASN A 251 -8.80 -20.30 -0.44
C ASN A 251 -9.91 -20.62 0.59
N PRO A 252 -10.88 -19.72 0.82
CA PRO A 252 -11.18 -18.50 0.07
C PRO A 252 -10.49 -17.22 0.58
N TYR A 253 -9.59 -17.31 1.54
CA TYR A 253 -9.08 -16.15 2.28
C TYR A 253 -7.96 -15.41 1.54
N MET A 254 -7.12 -16.13 0.79
CA MET A 254 -6.00 -15.56 0.06
C MET A 254 -6.30 -15.57 -1.44
N LYS A 255 -6.35 -14.40 -2.06
CA LYS A 255 -6.50 -14.22 -3.49
C LYS A 255 -5.47 -13.24 -4.02
N PHE A 256 -4.92 -13.58 -5.16
CA PHE A 256 -3.93 -12.77 -5.86
C PHE A 256 -4.58 -11.91 -6.92
N THR A 257 -4.41 -10.59 -6.80
CA THR A 257 -4.70 -9.61 -7.85
C THR A 257 -3.40 -9.17 -8.52
N PHE A 258 -3.51 -8.59 -9.72
CA PHE A 258 -2.36 -8.21 -10.53
C PHE A 258 -2.05 -6.71 -10.38
N LYS A 259 -0.76 -6.41 -10.14
CA LYS A 259 -0.22 -5.05 -10.27
C LYS A 259 0.65 -4.92 -11.52
N TYR A 260 1.08 -6.05 -12.08
CA TYR A 260 1.70 -6.18 -13.38
C TYR A 260 1.56 -7.64 -13.86
N PRO A 261 1.19 -7.90 -15.13
CA PRO A 261 0.69 -6.89 -16.11
C PRO A 261 -0.54 -6.12 -15.60
N ASP A 262 -0.83 -4.98 -16.22
CA ASP A 262 -2.07 -4.25 -15.93
C ASP A 262 -3.30 -5.14 -16.28
N GLU A 263 -4.42 -4.94 -15.58
CA GLU A 263 -5.64 -5.74 -15.73
C GLU A 263 -6.19 -5.79 -17.18
N ASP A 264 -5.98 -4.71 -17.94
CA ASP A 264 -6.39 -4.60 -19.33
C ASP A 264 -5.44 -5.36 -20.30
N ASP A 265 -4.23 -5.69 -19.85
CA ASP A 265 -3.16 -6.23 -20.70
C ASP A 265 -2.86 -7.71 -20.41
N ILE A 266 -3.31 -8.26 -19.27
CA ILE A 266 -3.02 -9.63 -18.87
C ILE A 266 -3.89 -10.63 -19.66
N THR A 267 -3.26 -11.72 -20.10
CA THR A 267 -3.95 -12.79 -20.82
C THR A 267 -4.29 -13.96 -19.91
N GLU A 268 -5.31 -14.75 -20.30
CA GLU A 268 -5.69 -15.98 -19.59
C GLU A 268 -4.52 -16.98 -19.51
N GLU A 269 -3.69 -17.07 -20.56
CA GLU A 269 -2.50 -17.91 -20.57
C GLU A 269 -1.48 -17.47 -19.50
N GLN A 270 -1.29 -16.17 -19.33
CA GLN A 270 -0.41 -15.62 -18.30
C GLN A 270 -0.97 -15.89 -16.89
N ILE A 271 -2.28 -15.74 -16.68
CA ILE A 271 -2.94 -16.05 -15.40
C ILE A 271 -2.74 -17.54 -15.07
N ASN A 272 -3.00 -18.43 -16.04
CA ASN A 272 -2.82 -19.87 -15.86
C ASN A 272 -1.36 -20.24 -15.58
N SER A 273 -0.42 -19.60 -16.25
CA SER A 273 1.02 -19.84 -16.05
C SER A 273 1.45 -19.50 -14.64
N ILE A 274 1.11 -18.30 -14.15
CA ILE A 274 1.54 -17.87 -12.82
C ILE A 274 0.78 -18.58 -11.71
N SER A 275 -0.51 -18.85 -11.86
CA SER A 275 -1.28 -19.61 -10.86
C SER A 275 -0.76 -21.03 -10.70
N ASN A 276 -0.44 -21.73 -11.79
CA ASN A 276 0.16 -23.06 -11.73
C ASN A 276 1.52 -23.03 -11.02
N PHE A 277 2.35 -22.03 -11.29
CA PHE A 277 3.64 -21.85 -10.61
C PHE A 277 3.46 -21.64 -9.09
N ILE A 278 2.50 -20.80 -8.69
CA ILE A 278 2.15 -20.58 -7.28
C ILE A 278 1.63 -21.87 -6.65
N TYR A 279 0.79 -22.63 -7.34
CA TYR A 279 0.24 -23.90 -6.83
C TYR A 279 1.34 -24.96 -6.62
N GLU A 280 2.33 -25.03 -7.51
CA GLU A 280 3.50 -25.89 -7.31
C GLU A 280 4.34 -25.45 -6.11
N PHE A 281 4.53 -24.16 -5.90
CA PHE A 281 5.18 -23.61 -4.71
C PHE A 281 4.41 -23.97 -3.45
N GLU A 282 3.09 -23.78 -3.43
CA GLU A 282 2.23 -24.11 -2.30
C GLU A 282 2.25 -25.60 -1.96
N ASP A 283 2.22 -26.46 -2.98
CA ASP A 283 2.33 -27.91 -2.80
C ASP A 283 3.68 -28.27 -2.16
N ALA A 284 4.78 -27.73 -2.66
CA ALA A 284 6.11 -27.97 -2.10
C ALA A 284 6.22 -27.48 -0.65
N LEU A 285 5.66 -26.29 -0.37
CA LEU A 285 5.66 -25.70 0.97
C LEU A 285 4.93 -26.58 1.98
N LEU A 286 3.76 -27.13 1.62
CA LEU A 286 2.94 -27.95 2.52
C LEU A 286 3.46 -29.35 2.72
N HIS A 287 4.05 -29.96 1.69
CA HIS A 287 4.49 -31.36 1.75
C HIS A 287 5.94 -31.51 2.16
N GLY A 288 6.61 -30.44 2.56
CA GLY A 288 7.99 -30.49 3.04
C GLY A 288 9.02 -30.70 1.92
N GLU A 289 8.62 -30.43 0.65
CA GLU A 289 9.54 -30.49 -0.47
C GLU A 289 10.42 -29.24 -0.54
N PRO A 290 11.58 -29.27 -1.23
CA PRO A 290 12.45 -28.10 -1.37
C PRO A 290 11.75 -26.93 -2.06
N ILE A 291 11.60 -25.83 -1.33
CA ILE A 291 10.92 -24.60 -1.85
C ILE A 291 11.87 -23.65 -2.57
N GLU A 292 13.18 -23.86 -2.46
CA GLU A 292 14.20 -23.04 -3.11
C GLU A 292 14.14 -23.08 -4.64
N LYS A 293 13.49 -24.10 -5.18
CA LYS A 293 13.20 -24.18 -6.62
C LYS A 293 12.24 -23.08 -7.06
N TYR A 294 11.30 -22.70 -6.20
CA TYR A 294 10.18 -21.81 -6.52
C TYR A 294 10.35 -20.41 -5.92
N ALA A 295 10.93 -20.32 -4.72
CA ALA A 295 11.02 -19.08 -3.96
C ALA A 295 12.46 -18.65 -3.71
N ASP A 296 12.70 -17.35 -3.75
CA ASP A 296 13.89 -16.72 -3.21
C ASP A 296 13.69 -16.52 -1.70
N ILE A 297 14.07 -17.53 -0.92
CA ILE A 297 13.80 -17.60 0.52
C ILE A 297 14.37 -16.40 1.26
N ALA A 298 15.50 -15.86 0.80
CA ALA A 298 16.12 -14.69 1.43
C ALA A 298 15.20 -13.47 1.38
N THR A 299 14.45 -13.28 0.30
CA THR A 299 13.48 -12.17 0.18
C THR A 299 12.28 -12.34 1.11
N PHE A 300 11.80 -13.56 1.30
CA PHE A 300 10.74 -13.88 2.27
C PHE A 300 11.21 -13.67 3.71
N ALA A 301 12.41 -14.11 4.03
CA ALA A 301 13.01 -13.91 5.34
C ALA A 301 13.22 -12.42 5.65
N ALA A 302 13.74 -11.65 4.72
CA ALA A 302 13.93 -10.21 4.87
C ALA A 302 12.59 -9.46 4.97
N TRP A 303 11.57 -9.86 4.18
CA TRP A 303 10.23 -9.31 4.28
C TRP A 303 9.64 -9.53 5.69
N MET A 304 9.65 -10.77 6.18
CA MET A 304 9.15 -11.13 7.51
C MET A 304 9.92 -10.38 8.60
N LEU A 305 11.24 -10.32 8.52
CA LEU A 305 12.08 -9.62 9.50
C LEU A 305 11.75 -8.12 9.58
N CYS A 306 11.48 -7.44 8.46
CA CYS A 306 11.04 -6.04 8.48
C CYS A 306 9.76 -5.87 9.29
N HIS A 307 8.78 -6.73 9.06
CA HIS A 307 7.49 -6.67 9.75
C HIS A 307 7.62 -7.02 11.24
N ASP A 308 8.52 -7.92 11.60
CA ASP A 308 8.79 -8.28 13.00
C ASP A 308 9.50 -7.15 13.75
N ILE A 309 10.52 -6.53 13.17
CA ILE A 309 11.20 -5.37 13.76
C ILE A 309 10.21 -4.22 14.00
N LEU A 310 9.29 -4.01 13.08
CA LEU A 310 8.33 -2.92 13.10
C LEU A 310 7.06 -3.25 13.88
N GLY A 311 6.82 -4.51 14.22
CA GLY A 311 5.61 -4.95 14.90
C GLY A 311 4.34 -4.64 14.10
N THR A 312 4.32 -4.99 12.81
CA THR A 312 3.22 -4.64 11.90
C THR A 312 2.07 -5.62 12.03
N ALA A 313 0.91 -5.14 12.44
CA ALA A 313 -0.28 -5.97 12.62
C ALA A 313 -0.92 -6.41 11.28
N ASP A 314 -0.84 -5.59 10.25
CA ASP A 314 -1.53 -5.80 8.97
C ASP A 314 -0.76 -6.69 7.98
N SER A 315 0.41 -7.20 8.37
CA SER A 315 1.22 -8.07 7.51
C SER A 315 0.71 -9.51 7.38
N ALA A 316 -0.41 -9.83 8.02
CA ALA A 316 -0.94 -11.17 8.05
C ALA A 316 -2.20 -11.34 7.18
N GLY A 317 -2.11 -11.03 5.91
CA GLY A 317 -3.21 -11.21 4.93
C GLY A 317 -3.68 -9.92 4.29
N SER A 318 -2.82 -8.89 4.33
CA SER A 318 -2.96 -7.68 3.52
C SER A 318 -1.59 -7.03 3.32
N ASN A 319 -1.48 -6.12 2.35
CA ASN A 319 -0.25 -5.39 2.07
C ASN A 319 0.96 -6.29 1.69
N ILE A 320 0.68 -7.48 1.19
CA ILE A 320 1.68 -8.47 0.81
C ILE A 320 1.79 -8.49 -0.70
N TYR A 321 3.01 -8.20 -1.19
CA TYR A 321 3.32 -8.26 -2.60
C TYR A 321 4.28 -9.41 -2.89
N PHE A 322 4.11 -10.00 -4.07
CA PHE A 322 5.03 -10.97 -4.62
C PHE A 322 5.41 -10.56 -6.03
N SER A 323 6.63 -10.86 -6.43
CA SER A 323 7.03 -10.64 -7.81
C SER A 323 7.77 -11.86 -8.38
N LYS A 324 7.62 -12.05 -9.68
CA LYS A 324 8.38 -13.02 -10.46
C LYS A 324 8.93 -12.31 -11.67
N LYS A 325 10.24 -12.36 -11.85
CA LYS A 325 10.97 -11.51 -12.81
C LYS A 325 10.54 -11.72 -14.26
N ASP A 326 10.23 -12.94 -14.63
CA ASP A 326 9.85 -13.36 -15.98
C ASP A 326 9.07 -14.69 -15.95
N SER A 327 8.67 -15.20 -17.11
CA SER A 327 7.93 -16.47 -17.25
C SER A 327 8.80 -17.73 -17.16
N LEU A 328 10.14 -17.60 -17.05
CA LEU A 328 11.01 -18.76 -16.98
C LEU A 328 10.78 -19.57 -15.71
N ALA A 329 10.80 -20.91 -15.83
CA ALA A 329 10.64 -21.81 -14.67
C ALA A 329 11.79 -21.66 -13.64
N THR A 330 12.94 -21.14 -14.06
CA THR A 330 14.11 -20.88 -13.18
C THR A 330 13.99 -19.56 -12.43
N SER A 331 13.11 -18.65 -12.82
CA SER A 331 12.85 -17.41 -12.10
C SER A 331 12.00 -17.67 -10.87
N LYS A 332 12.51 -17.26 -9.72
CA LYS A 332 11.89 -17.51 -8.42
C LYS A 332 10.89 -16.43 -8.03
N LEU A 333 9.92 -16.82 -7.24
CA LEU A 333 9.03 -15.90 -6.55
C LEU A 333 9.82 -15.13 -5.50
N GLN A 334 9.63 -13.82 -5.44
CA GLN A 334 10.20 -12.92 -4.43
C GLN A 334 9.07 -12.32 -3.60
N ALA A 335 9.24 -12.22 -2.30
CA ALA A 335 8.32 -11.50 -1.41
C ALA A 335 8.72 -10.03 -1.32
N GLY A 336 7.74 -9.14 -1.34
CA GLY A 336 7.95 -7.69 -1.28
C GLY A 336 7.61 -6.96 -2.60
N PRO A 337 7.73 -5.61 -2.60
CA PRO A 337 8.30 -4.76 -1.53
C PRO A 337 7.47 -4.74 -0.24
N ILE A 338 8.02 -4.12 0.80
CA ILE A 338 7.22 -3.81 1.99
C ILE A 338 6.25 -2.66 1.68
N TRP A 339 5.07 -2.72 2.28
CA TRP A 339 4.03 -1.73 2.04
C TRP A 339 3.10 -1.58 3.25
N ASP A 340 2.66 -0.34 3.51
CA ASP A 340 1.71 0.08 4.53
C ASP A 340 2.04 -0.33 5.98
N PHE A 341 2.67 0.61 6.68
CA PHE A 341 3.04 0.47 8.09
C PHE A 341 2.14 1.25 9.05
N SER A 342 0.94 1.61 8.62
CA SER A 342 -0.01 2.34 9.47
C SER A 342 -0.38 1.57 10.74
N GLY A 343 -0.23 0.27 10.72
CA GLY A 343 -0.49 -0.63 11.84
C GLY A 343 0.69 -0.92 12.75
N CYS A 344 1.89 -0.38 12.49
CA CYS A 344 3.10 -0.69 13.26
C CYS A 344 3.37 0.31 14.41
N MET A 345 4.40 0.04 15.20
CA MET A 345 4.93 0.85 16.31
C MET A 345 3.85 1.57 17.15
N GLY A 346 3.65 1.17 18.39
CA GLY A 346 2.72 1.82 19.30
C GLY A 346 1.31 1.24 19.36
N LYS A 347 0.97 0.29 18.50
CA LYS A 347 -0.09 -0.67 18.82
C LYS A 347 0.59 -1.87 19.44
N VAL A 348 0.51 -1.98 20.75
CA VAL A 348 0.96 -3.18 21.44
C VAL A 348 0.22 -4.35 20.82
N PRO A 349 0.92 -5.33 20.26
CA PRO A 349 0.30 -6.57 19.87
C PRO A 349 -0.45 -7.14 21.06
N PHE A 350 -1.57 -7.77 20.84
CA PHE A 350 -2.37 -8.28 21.94
C PHE A 350 -1.55 -9.21 22.83
N LYS A 351 -1.51 -8.93 24.13
CA LYS A 351 -0.99 -9.80 25.17
C LYS A 351 0.44 -10.29 25.02
N GLY A 352 1.35 -9.45 24.52
CA GLY A 352 2.77 -9.79 24.44
C GLY A 352 3.16 -10.61 23.22
N GLU A 353 2.35 -10.65 22.22
CA GLU A 353 2.64 -11.24 20.93
C GLU A 353 3.45 -10.25 20.07
N TRP A 354 4.59 -10.70 19.56
CA TRP A 354 5.62 -9.83 18.99
C TRP A 354 5.31 -9.33 17.59
N SER A 355 4.61 -10.14 16.79
CA SER A 355 4.19 -9.76 15.46
C SER A 355 3.16 -10.73 14.92
N TYR A 356 2.24 -10.23 14.11
CA TYR A 356 1.27 -11.08 13.41
C TYR A 356 1.90 -11.93 12.31
N SER A 357 3.10 -11.59 11.83
CA SER A 357 3.82 -12.42 10.88
C SER A 357 4.19 -13.78 11.46
N HIS A 358 4.35 -13.86 12.78
CA HIS A 358 4.65 -15.09 13.53
C HIS A 358 3.42 -15.82 14.09
N TYR A 359 2.20 -15.36 13.80
CA TYR A 359 1.00 -15.97 14.37
C TYR A 359 0.70 -17.30 13.68
N PRO A 360 0.87 -18.45 14.36
CA PRO A 360 0.66 -19.77 13.74
C PRO A 360 -0.78 -19.96 13.24
N ASP A 361 -1.75 -19.28 13.89
CA ASP A 361 -3.16 -19.35 13.54
C ASP A 361 -3.56 -18.36 12.43
N ASN A 362 -2.61 -17.61 11.90
CA ASN A 362 -2.84 -16.57 10.90
C ASN A 362 -2.53 -17.10 9.49
N TYR A 363 -3.18 -18.18 9.11
CA TYR A 363 -3.03 -18.89 7.84
C TYR A 363 -3.59 -18.15 6.62
N VAL A 364 -3.59 -16.85 6.63
CA VAL A 364 -3.98 -16.05 5.46
C VAL A 364 -2.78 -15.67 4.59
N ASN A 365 -1.61 -16.17 4.94
CA ASN A 365 -0.36 -16.05 4.18
C ASN A 365 0.57 -17.24 4.44
N TYR A 366 1.74 -17.23 3.81
CA TYR A 366 2.70 -18.34 3.91
C TYR A 366 3.52 -18.40 5.20
N ASN A 367 3.45 -17.39 6.07
CA ASN A 367 4.38 -17.23 7.19
C ASN A 367 4.37 -18.44 8.15
N GLY A 368 3.18 -18.94 8.49
CA GLY A 368 3.05 -20.10 9.40
C GLY A 368 3.71 -21.38 8.87
N GLU A 369 3.70 -21.59 7.57
CA GLU A 369 4.34 -22.75 6.94
C GLU A 369 5.85 -22.53 6.75
N LEU A 370 6.27 -21.32 6.39
CA LEU A 370 7.68 -20.95 6.27
C LEU A 370 8.43 -21.13 7.59
N LEU A 371 7.83 -20.75 8.72
CA LEU A 371 8.41 -20.90 10.05
C LEU A 371 8.62 -22.36 10.49
N LYS A 372 8.06 -23.34 9.79
CA LYS A 372 8.30 -24.78 10.02
C LYS A 372 9.49 -25.31 9.21
N ARG A 373 10.14 -24.49 8.40
CA ARG A 373 11.16 -24.87 7.43
C ARG A 373 12.55 -24.45 7.92
N ASP A 374 13.46 -25.40 8.06
CA ASP A 374 14.84 -25.14 8.51
C ASP A 374 15.57 -24.18 7.56
N GLU A 375 15.41 -24.36 6.24
CA GLU A 375 16.03 -23.51 5.23
C GLU A 375 15.56 -22.05 5.37
N PHE A 376 14.29 -21.82 5.72
CA PHE A 376 13.77 -20.47 5.96
C PHE A 376 14.33 -19.89 7.27
N LEU A 377 14.33 -20.65 8.35
CA LEU A 377 14.85 -20.20 9.66
C LEU A 377 16.33 -19.85 9.59
N ILE A 378 17.10 -20.58 8.78
CA ILE A 378 18.53 -20.29 8.54
C ILE A 378 18.67 -18.94 7.84
N GLU A 379 17.92 -18.68 6.77
CA GLU A 379 17.97 -17.39 6.06
C GLU A 379 17.46 -16.23 6.92
N TYR A 380 16.42 -16.46 7.71
CA TYR A 380 15.91 -15.45 8.66
C TYR A 380 16.98 -15.08 9.71
N ALA A 381 17.64 -16.07 10.30
CA ALA A 381 18.72 -15.84 11.25
C ALA A 381 19.92 -15.13 10.60
N LYS A 382 20.32 -15.51 9.39
CA LYS A 382 21.39 -14.81 8.65
C LYS A 382 21.03 -13.35 8.39
N CYS A 383 19.78 -13.06 7.99
CA CYS A 383 19.31 -11.71 7.76
C CYS A 383 19.37 -10.88 9.05
N TRP A 384 18.89 -11.41 10.17
CA TRP A 384 18.97 -10.75 11.48
C TRP A 384 20.42 -10.47 11.91
N GLU A 385 21.32 -11.46 11.82
CA GLU A 385 22.73 -11.29 12.17
C GLU A 385 23.40 -10.18 11.34
N ARG A 386 23.04 -10.06 10.08
CA ARG A 386 23.55 -9.02 9.18
C ARG A 386 23.11 -7.61 9.58
N VAL A 387 21.86 -7.43 10.06
CA VAL A 387 21.27 -6.09 10.19
C VAL A 387 21.12 -5.59 11.63
N LYS A 388 21.12 -6.45 12.63
CA LYS A 388 20.77 -6.14 14.04
C LYS A 388 21.51 -4.94 14.63
N ASN A 389 22.81 -4.82 14.39
CA ASN A 389 23.62 -3.72 14.93
C ASN A 389 23.42 -2.43 14.12
N GLY A 390 23.42 -2.53 12.80
CA GLY A 390 23.34 -1.35 11.94
C GLY A 390 21.98 -0.65 11.97
N ILE A 391 20.89 -1.35 12.34
CA ILE A 391 19.60 -0.68 12.57
C ILE A 391 19.74 0.36 13.67
N VAL A 392 20.37 0.01 14.80
CA VAL A 392 20.53 0.92 15.94
C VAL A 392 21.63 1.93 15.69
N GLU A 393 22.74 1.54 15.09
CA GLU A 393 23.95 2.35 14.94
C GLU A 393 23.92 3.28 13.71
N THR A 394 23.16 2.91 12.68
CA THR A 394 23.14 3.62 11.39
C THR A 394 21.75 4.17 11.07
N VAL A 395 20.72 3.29 11.06
CA VAL A 395 19.40 3.69 10.56
C VAL A 395 18.69 4.66 11.52
N LEU A 396 18.62 4.30 12.80
CA LEU A 396 17.90 5.14 13.78
C LEU A 396 18.52 6.53 14.00
N PRO A 397 19.84 6.73 13.98
CA PRO A 397 20.44 8.07 14.10
C PRO A 397 20.18 8.99 12.90
N GLU A 398 19.83 8.44 11.73
CA GLU A 398 19.54 9.19 10.51
C GLU A 398 18.05 9.57 10.36
N LEU A 399 17.19 9.05 11.24
CA LEU A 399 15.76 9.38 11.29
C LEU A 399 15.48 10.64 12.10
#